data_d1b300de0121a4abc542f7da6e2faa0f
#
_entry.id   d1b300de0121a4abc542f7da6e2faa0f
#
_cell.length_a   1.000
_cell.length_b   1.000
_cell.length_c   1.000
_cell.angle_alpha   90.00
_cell.angle_beta   90.00
_cell.angle_gamma   90.00
#
_symmetry.space_group_name_H-M   'P 1'
#
loop_
_entity.id
_entity.type
_entity.pdbx_description
1 polymer ?
#
loop_
_entity_poly.entity_id
_entity_poly.type
_entity_poly.pdbx_seq_one_letter_code
_entity_poly.pdbx_strand_id
1 'polypeptide(L)'
;GVMWKGSAAHYVLNGLEETLKLEKQLKTGTYKARQTTKFRVTYPKPRDIVSICFRDRVYQRSLNDNAIYPAMTKSFIQHNCACQKDKGTDYARAVLNEFLHRHYRKYGRAGGVLQVDVHGYYPNMKHQVAKDKSKKHLEPDIYKRAEQVLEDQYEGDVGYNPGSQMIQIAGISVLDELDHFIKEQLGIKRYLRYMDDFLLMHEDLEYLEYCKVKVIKK
;
A
#
# COMPACT_ATOMS: atom_id res chain seq x y z
N GLY A 1 18.91 -12.39 -3.31
CA GLY A 1 19.07 -11.07 -3.79
C GLY A 1 19.03 -10.91 -5.29
N VAL A 2 19.14 -9.67 -5.72
CA VAL A 2 19.06 -9.25 -7.12
C VAL A 2 20.42 -8.89 -7.73
N MET A 3 21.49 -9.51 -7.25
CA MET A 3 22.88 -9.24 -7.65
C MET A 3 23.14 -9.46 -9.15
N TRP A 4 22.34 -10.29 -9.83
CA TRP A 4 22.39 -10.48 -11.28
C TRP A 4 21.93 -9.25 -12.09
N LYS A 5 21.27 -8.25 -11.44
CA LYS A 5 20.89 -6.99 -12.09
C LYS A 5 22.06 -6.01 -12.01
N GLY A 6 22.53 -5.51 -13.15
CA GLY A 6 23.71 -4.63 -13.23
C GLY A 6 23.66 -3.42 -12.29
N SER A 7 22.52 -2.74 -12.15
CA SER A 7 22.37 -1.60 -11.24
C SER A 7 22.47 -1.97 -9.74
N ALA A 8 22.02 -3.17 -9.38
CA ALA A 8 22.14 -3.67 -8.01
C ALA A 8 23.58 -4.13 -7.72
N ALA A 9 24.20 -4.85 -8.66
CA ALA A 9 25.59 -5.27 -8.56
C ALA A 9 26.54 -4.05 -8.42
N HIS A 10 26.38 -3.05 -9.28
CA HIS A 10 27.15 -1.80 -9.20
C HIS A 10 27.03 -1.13 -7.83
N TYR A 11 25.80 -0.98 -7.34
CA TYR A 11 25.58 -0.35 -6.02
C TYR A 11 26.20 -1.16 -4.88
N VAL A 12 26.10 -2.48 -4.91
CA VAL A 12 26.64 -3.32 -3.84
C VAL A 12 28.17 -3.35 -3.85
N LEU A 13 28.79 -3.40 -5.03
CA LEU A 13 30.26 -3.37 -5.16
C LEU A 13 30.86 -2.02 -4.72
N ASN A 14 30.15 -0.92 -4.94
CA ASN A 14 30.56 0.43 -4.56
C ASN A 14 29.74 0.98 -3.38
N GLY A 15 29.21 0.12 -2.52
CA GLY A 15 28.17 0.42 -1.56
C GLY A 15 28.47 1.57 -0.63
N LEU A 16 29.69 1.64 -0.09
CA LEU A 16 30.11 2.73 0.79
C LEU A 16 30.14 4.08 0.05
N GLU A 17 30.78 4.14 -1.11
CA GLU A 17 30.89 5.36 -1.92
C GLU A 17 29.52 5.84 -2.40
N GLU A 18 28.68 4.96 -2.95
CA GLU A 18 27.34 5.31 -3.42
C GLU A 18 26.43 5.76 -2.26
N THR A 19 26.57 5.16 -1.07
CA THR A 19 25.81 5.56 0.12
C THR A 19 26.26 6.93 0.64
N LEU A 20 27.56 7.21 0.72
CA LEU A 20 28.09 8.51 1.12
C LEU A 20 27.70 9.63 0.12
N LYS A 21 27.72 9.34 -1.18
CA LYS A 21 27.24 10.27 -2.21
C LYS A 21 25.74 10.57 -2.03
N LEU A 22 24.95 9.53 -1.78
CA LEU A 22 23.50 9.68 -1.54
C LEU A 22 23.24 10.50 -0.27
N GLU A 23 23.92 10.19 0.83
CA GLU A 23 23.81 10.93 2.09
C GLU A 23 24.15 12.42 1.91
N LYS A 24 25.26 12.71 1.22
CA LYS A 24 25.67 14.10 0.91
C LYS A 24 24.58 14.82 0.13
N GLN A 25 24.03 14.20 -0.91
CA GLN A 25 22.96 14.80 -1.72
C GLN A 25 21.68 15.07 -0.91
N LEU A 26 21.32 14.16 -0.01
CA LEU A 26 20.16 14.33 0.87
C LEU A 26 20.38 15.44 1.91
N LYS A 27 21.58 15.54 2.49
CA LYS A 27 21.94 16.59 3.45
C LYS A 27 22.01 17.99 2.81
N THR A 28 22.48 18.07 1.57
CA THR A 28 22.61 19.36 0.84
C THR A 28 21.36 19.74 0.06
N GLY A 29 20.31 18.90 0.06
CA GLY A 29 19.09 19.16 -0.72
C GLY A 29 19.27 19.04 -2.24
N THR A 30 20.38 18.45 -2.71
CA THR A 30 20.70 18.30 -4.14
C THR A 30 20.30 16.93 -4.70
N TYR A 31 19.62 16.11 -3.91
CA TYR A 31 19.13 14.82 -4.37
C TYR A 31 18.10 15.01 -5.49
N LYS A 32 18.30 14.25 -6.57
CA LYS A 32 17.33 14.08 -7.66
C LYS A 32 17.19 12.57 -7.96
N ALA A 33 15.97 12.11 -8.12
CA ALA A 33 15.72 10.75 -8.55
C ALA A 33 16.31 10.53 -9.95
N ARG A 34 16.85 9.33 -10.18
CA ARG A 34 17.35 8.93 -11.50
C ARG A 34 16.16 8.51 -12.39
N GLN A 35 16.37 8.58 -13.69
CA GLN A 35 15.38 8.16 -14.68
C GLN A 35 14.91 6.71 -14.41
N THR A 36 13.62 6.49 -14.50
CA THR A 36 12.99 5.18 -14.37
C THR A 36 13.13 4.40 -15.70
N THR A 37 13.12 3.07 -15.59
CA THR A 37 13.07 2.19 -16.77
C THR A 37 11.64 1.67 -16.92
N LYS A 38 11.03 1.93 -18.09
CA LYS A 38 9.68 1.44 -18.43
C LYS A 38 9.81 0.18 -19.29
N PHE A 39 9.09 -0.88 -18.93
CA PHE A 39 9.02 -2.10 -19.74
C PHE A 39 7.70 -2.82 -19.52
N ARG A 40 7.31 -3.65 -20.49
CA ARG A 40 6.05 -4.40 -20.42
C ARG A 40 6.31 -5.87 -20.06
N VAL A 41 5.55 -6.38 -19.12
CA VAL A 41 5.47 -7.81 -18.77
C VAL A 41 4.18 -8.34 -19.37
N THR A 42 4.25 -9.50 -20.04
CA THR A 42 3.09 -10.09 -20.73
C THR A 42 2.45 -11.24 -19.99
N TYR A 43 3.18 -11.90 -19.08
CA TYR A 43 2.68 -13.05 -18.31
C TYR A 43 2.79 -12.78 -16.80
N PRO A 44 1.82 -13.23 -15.98
CA PRO A 44 0.55 -13.91 -16.31
C PRO A 44 -0.52 -12.98 -16.91
N LYS A 45 -0.41 -11.69 -16.72
CA LYS A 45 -1.27 -10.65 -17.32
C LYS A 45 -0.39 -9.52 -17.85
N PRO A 46 -0.72 -8.92 -19.02
CA PRO A 46 0.00 -7.77 -19.52
C PRO A 46 -0.02 -6.62 -18.51
N ARG A 47 1.18 -6.09 -18.20
CA ARG A 47 1.35 -4.95 -17.29
C ARG A 47 2.52 -4.09 -17.74
N ASP A 48 2.34 -2.78 -17.71
CA ASP A 48 3.40 -1.82 -17.88
C ASP A 48 4.06 -1.57 -16.53
N ILE A 49 5.37 -1.81 -16.47
CA ILE A 49 6.16 -1.72 -15.24
C ILE A 49 7.09 -0.53 -15.32
N VAL A 50 7.09 0.28 -14.27
CA VAL A 50 8.05 1.35 -14.05
C VAL A 50 9.05 0.89 -13.00
N SER A 51 10.30 0.66 -13.41
CA SER A 51 11.37 0.23 -12.51
C SER A 51 12.23 1.41 -12.08
N ILE A 52 12.34 1.59 -10.78
CA ILE A 52 13.13 2.63 -10.13
C ILE A 52 14.59 2.18 -10.06
N CYS A 53 15.55 3.11 -10.22
CA CYS A 53 16.97 2.85 -10.05
C CYS A 53 17.27 2.28 -8.65
N PHE A 54 18.24 1.37 -8.55
CA PHE A 54 18.53 0.68 -7.27
C PHE A 54 18.94 1.65 -6.16
N ARG A 55 19.74 2.71 -6.46
CA ARG A 55 20.10 3.76 -5.52
C ARG A 55 18.87 4.44 -4.91
N ASP A 56 17.89 4.76 -5.75
CA ASP A 56 16.67 5.44 -5.31
C ASP A 56 15.77 4.50 -4.50
N ARG A 57 15.80 3.19 -4.78
CA ARG A 57 15.16 2.18 -3.92
C ARG A 57 15.78 2.11 -2.54
N VAL A 58 17.11 2.23 -2.42
CA VAL A 58 17.79 2.27 -1.12
C VAL A 58 17.32 3.46 -0.31
N TYR A 59 17.24 4.64 -0.94
CA TYR A 59 16.69 5.84 -0.29
C TYR A 59 15.24 5.65 0.14
N GLN A 60 14.37 5.23 -0.79
CA GLN A 60 12.95 5.02 -0.50
C GLN A 60 12.74 3.95 0.59
N ARG A 61 13.55 2.90 0.57
CA ARG A 61 13.50 1.86 1.60
C ARG A 61 13.89 2.42 2.97
N SER A 62 14.96 3.18 3.05
CA SER A 62 15.40 3.82 4.28
C SER A 62 14.35 4.79 4.82
N LEU A 63 13.80 5.66 3.96
CA LEU A 63 12.75 6.61 4.32
C LEU A 63 11.48 5.88 4.80
N ASN A 64 11.08 4.82 4.08
CA ASN A 64 9.93 4.03 4.45
C ASN A 64 10.10 3.36 5.82
N ASP A 65 11.17 2.60 6.02
CA ASP A 65 11.34 1.76 7.20
C ASP A 65 11.53 2.58 8.49
N ASN A 66 12.17 3.75 8.40
CA ASN A 66 12.50 4.56 9.56
C ASN A 66 11.47 5.66 9.88
N ALA A 67 10.65 6.07 8.92
CA ALA A 67 9.74 7.19 9.13
C ALA A 67 8.31 6.93 8.63
N ILE A 68 8.13 6.59 7.34
CA ILE A 68 6.79 6.52 6.75
C ILE A 68 6.00 5.34 7.30
N TYR A 69 6.57 4.14 7.25
CA TYR A 69 5.91 2.92 7.72
C TYR A 69 5.46 3.02 9.19
N PRO A 70 6.32 3.35 10.17
CA PRO A 70 5.90 3.44 11.56
C PRO A 70 4.88 4.54 11.82
N ALA A 71 4.87 5.63 11.05
CA ALA A 71 3.90 6.70 11.22
C ALA A 71 2.53 6.33 10.63
N MET A 72 2.50 5.85 9.39
CA MET A 72 1.25 5.61 8.66
C MET A 72 0.52 4.35 9.12
N THR A 73 1.24 3.31 9.56
CA THR A 73 0.61 2.04 9.96
C THR A 73 -0.05 2.09 11.34
N LYS A 74 0.17 3.15 12.12
CA LYS A 74 -0.47 3.32 13.45
C LYS A 74 -1.98 3.39 13.40
N SER A 75 -2.55 3.97 12.33
CA SER A 75 -4.00 4.12 12.17
C SER A 75 -4.66 2.86 11.60
N PHE A 76 -3.89 1.96 10.99
CA PHE A 76 -4.46 0.83 10.27
C PHE A 76 -5.18 -0.15 11.19
N ILE A 77 -6.35 -0.58 10.74
CA ILE A 77 -7.10 -1.63 11.44
C ILE A 77 -6.28 -2.93 11.53
N GLN A 78 -6.56 -3.75 12.54
CA GLN A 78 -5.84 -5.01 12.78
C GLN A 78 -5.81 -5.92 11.53
N HIS A 79 -6.95 -6.06 10.84
CA HIS A 79 -7.12 -6.95 9.69
C HIS A 79 -6.95 -6.24 8.33
N ASN A 80 -6.18 -5.16 8.29
CA ASN A 80 -5.51 -4.73 7.08
C ASN A 80 -4.29 -5.64 6.88
N CYS A 81 -4.40 -6.57 5.92
CA CYS A 81 -3.58 -7.78 5.85
C CYS A 81 -2.42 -7.69 4.87
N ALA A 82 -2.22 -6.55 4.19
CA ALA A 82 -1.22 -6.44 3.13
C ALA A 82 -0.07 -5.48 3.47
N CYS A 83 1.11 -5.75 2.91
CA CYS A 83 2.29 -4.88 2.90
C CYS A 83 2.78 -4.41 4.29
N GLN A 84 2.41 -5.10 5.35
CA GLN A 84 2.85 -4.82 6.71
C GLN A 84 3.71 -5.97 7.23
N LYS A 85 4.53 -5.66 8.24
CA LYS A 85 5.37 -6.67 8.90
C LYS A 85 4.47 -7.76 9.48
N ASP A 86 4.87 -9.01 9.30
CA ASP A 86 4.16 -10.22 9.75
C ASP A 86 2.74 -10.37 9.19
N LYS A 87 2.38 -9.59 8.16
CA LYS A 87 1.11 -9.69 7.43
C LYS A 87 1.35 -9.96 5.95
N GLY A 88 0.47 -10.76 5.36
CA GLY A 88 0.55 -11.19 3.96
C GLY A 88 -0.60 -12.10 3.62
N THR A 89 -0.51 -12.83 2.52
CA THR A 89 -1.57 -13.74 2.06
C THR A 89 -1.89 -14.84 3.07
N ASP A 90 -0.88 -15.38 3.75
CA ASP A 90 -1.10 -16.44 4.74
C ASP A 90 -1.80 -15.91 5.99
N TYR A 91 -1.43 -14.69 6.45
CA TYR A 91 -2.14 -14.01 7.52
C TYR A 91 -3.60 -13.74 7.12
N ALA A 92 -3.85 -13.22 5.91
CA ALA A 92 -5.20 -12.95 5.41
C ALA A 92 -6.05 -14.23 5.36
N ARG A 93 -5.47 -15.34 4.89
CA ARG A 93 -6.14 -16.65 4.87
C ARG A 93 -6.47 -17.16 6.27
N ALA A 94 -5.56 -17.03 7.21
CA ALA A 94 -5.77 -17.42 8.60
C ALA A 94 -6.93 -16.63 9.23
N VAL A 95 -6.94 -15.30 9.04
CA VAL A 95 -8.04 -14.42 9.51
C VAL A 95 -9.37 -14.80 8.86
N LEU A 96 -9.39 -15.03 7.54
CA LEU A 96 -10.61 -15.43 6.84
C LEU A 96 -11.15 -16.77 7.38
N ASN A 97 -10.29 -17.77 7.56
CA ASN A 97 -10.68 -19.06 8.12
C ASN A 97 -11.25 -18.93 9.55
N GLU A 98 -10.62 -18.10 10.37
CA GLU A 98 -11.12 -17.80 11.71
C GLU A 98 -12.51 -17.16 11.66
N PHE A 99 -12.74 -16.20 10.78
CA PHE A 99 -14.04 -15.55 10.59
C PHE A 99 -15.11 -16.53 10.14
N LEU A 100 -14.79 -17.40 9.17
CA LEU A 100 -15.71 -18.45 8.68
C LEU A 100 -16.08 -19.42 9.78
N HIS A 101 -15.11 -19.93 10.55
CA HIS A 101 -15.37 -20.85 11.66
C HIS A 101 -16.19 -20.21 12.78
N ARG A 102 -15.87 -18.96 13.18
CA ARG A 102 -16.62 -18.23 14.20
C ARG A 102 -18.05 -17.93 13.74
N HIS A 103 -18.20 -17.55 12.47
CA HIS A 103 -19.51 -17.29 11.89
C HIS A 103 -20.36 -18.55 11.88
N TYR A 104 -19.83 -19.65 11.32
CA TYR A 104 -20.56 -20.93 11.22
C TYR A 104 -20.96 -21.49 12.59
N ARG A 105 -20.08 -21.42 13.58
CA ARG A 105 -20.42 -21.87 14.95
C ARG A 105 -21.54 -21.07 15.59
N LYS A 106 -21.66 -19.79 15.27
CA LYS A 106 -22.66 -18.93 15.91
C LYS A 106 -23.97 -18.85 15.14
N TYR A 107 -23.90 -18.84 13.81
CA TYR A 107 -25.05 -18.54 12.96
C TYR A 107 -25.34 -19.64 11.93
N GLY A 108 -24.53 -20.70 11.89
CA GLY A 108 -24.66 -21.76 10.90
C GLY A 108 -24.43 -21.22 9.49
N ARG A 109 -25.41 -21.45 8.61
CA ARG A 109 -25.38 -21.00 7.21
C ARG A 109 -26.11 -19.66 6.98
N ALA A 110 -26.58 -18.99 8.04
CA ALA A 110 -27.25 -17.71 7.89
C ALA A 110 -26.29 -16.60 7.45
N GLY A 111 -26.79 -15.66 6.66
CA GLY A 111 -26.03 -14.54 6.17
C GLY A 111 -25.14 -14.82 4.96
N GLY A 112 -24.07 -14.04 4.79
CA GLY A 112 -23.21 -14.14 3.63
C GLY A 112 -21.89 -13.41 3.77
N VAL A 113 -21.15 -13.42 2.66
CA VAL A 113 -19.87 -12.69 2.48
C VAL A 113 -20.03 -11.74 1.30
N LEU A 114 -19.79 -10.45 1.55
CA LEU A 114 -19.65 -9.45 0.49
C LEU A 114 -18.16 -9.30 0.19
N GLN A 115 -17.75 -9.66 -1.02
CA GLN A 115 -16.42 -9.38 -1.55
C GLN A 115 -16.48 -8.16 -2.45
N VAL A 116 -15.54 -7.25 -2.27
CA VAL A 116 -15.39 -6.03 -3.06
C VAL A 116 -13.95 -5.91 -3.53
N ASP A 117 -13.78 -5.55 -4.80
CA ASP A 117 -12.51 -5.19 -5.44
C ASP A 117 -12.63 -3.79 -6.01
N VAL A 118 -11.60 -2.96 -5.81
CA VAL A 118 -11.56 -1.60 -6.37
C VAL A 118 -10.89 -1.64 -7.74
N HIS A 119 -11.70 -1.52 -8.79
CA HIS A 119 -11.23 -1.60 -10.17
C HIS A 119 -10.11 -0.61 -10.49
N GLY A 120 -8.97 -1.14 -10.92
CA GLY A 120 -7.84 -0.33 -11.35
C GLY A 120 -7.30 0.59 -10.26
N TYR A 121 -7.24 0.13 -9.01
CA TYR A 121 -6.94 0.93 -7.83
C TYR A 121 -5.70 1.83 -8.01
N TYR A 122 -4.52 1.24 -8.22
CA TYR A 122 -3.29 2.01 -8.39
C TYR A 122 -3.25 2.84 -9.69
N PRO A 123 -3.68 2.34 -10.87
CA PRO A 123 -3.75 3.15 -12.08
C PRO A 123 -4.69 4.36 -11.99
N ASN A 124 -5.74 4.29 -11.18
CA ASN A 124 -6.74 5.36 -11.05
C ASN A 124 -6.53 6.23 -9.80
N MET A 125 -5.53 5.93 -8.99
CA MET A 125 -5.28 6.68 -7.75
C MET A 125 -4.81 8.10 -8.06
N LYS A 126 -5.55 9.10 -7.58
CA LYS A 126 -5.14 10.50 -7.68
C LYS A 126 -3.95 10.78 -6.77
N HIS A 127 -2.90 11.39 -7.31
CA HIS A 127 -1.69 11.74 -6.54
C HIS A 127 -2.00 12.62 -5.34
N GLN A 128 -2.92 13.57 -5.50
CA GLN A 128 -3.32 14.47 -4.41
C GLN A 128 -3.90 13.72 -3.22
N VAL A 129 -4.72 12.69 -3.44
CA VAL A 129 -5.30 11.89 -2.34
C VAL A 129 -4.21 11.16 -1.55
N ALA A 130 -3.23 10.56 -2.21
CA ALA A 130 -2.11 9.89 -1.55
C ALA A 130 -1.22 10.88 -0.79
N LYS A 131 -0.99 12.10 -1.35
CA LYS A 131 -0.26 13.19 -0.70
C LYS A 131 -0.98 13.69 0.54
N ASP A 132 -2.27 13.95 0.48
CA ASP A 132 -3.08 14.42 1.61
C ASP A 132 -3.09 13.42 2.76
N LYS A 133 -3.21 12.12 2.45
CA LYS A 133 -3.10 11.06 3.47
C LYS A 133 -1.71 11.02 4.10
N SER A 134 -0.67 11.11 3.30
CA SER A 134 0.71 11.15 3.80
C SER A 134 0.96 12.38 4.68
N LYS A 135 0.48 13.55 4.27
CA LYS A 135 0.59 14.81 5.03
C LYS A 135 -0.08 14.75 6.40
N LYS A 136 -1.21 14.04 6.50
CA LYS A 136 -1.94 13.88 7.77
C LYS A 136 -1.16 13.09 8.82
N HIS A 137 -0.30 12.17 8.40
CA HIS A 137 0.38 11.23 9.30
C HIS A 137 1.87 11.48 9.49
N LEU A 138 2.50 12.27 8.61
CA LEU A 138 3.95 12.49 8.60
C LEU A 138 4.31 13.88 9.14
N GLU A 139 5.42 13.94 9.87
CA GLU A 139 6.06 15.22 10.24
C GLU A 139 6.43 16.02 8.97
N PRO A 140 6.40 17.37 9.01
CA PRO A 140 6.57 18.22 7.82
C PRO A 140 7.82 17.92 6.99
N ASP A 141 8.96 17.68 7.64
CA ASP A 141 10.23 17.39 6.94
C ASP A 141 10.21 16.02 6.26
N ILE A 142 9.58 15.03 6.91
CA ILE A 142 9.39 13.69 6.36
C ILE A 142 8.39 13.74 5.20
N TYR A 143 7.29 14.48 5.38
CA TYR A 143 6.30 14.67 4.32
C TYR A 143 6.91 15.27 3.06
N LYS A 144 7.71 16.34 3.19
CA LYS A 144 8.40 16.97 2.05
C LYS A 144 9.25 15.98 1.25
N ARG A 145 9.96 15.09 1.95
CA ARG A 145 10.76 14.02 1.31
C ARG A 145 9.89 12.95 0.66
N ALA A 146 8.79 12.56 1.30
CA ALA A 146 7.83 11.62 0.74
C ALA A 146 7.13 12.20 -0.50
N GLU A 147 6.69 13.45 -0.44
CA GLU A 147 6.08 14.18 -1.55
C GLU A 147 7.01 14.24 -2.76
N GLN A 148 8.29 14.59 -2.56
CA GLN A 148 9.29 14.59 -3.63
C GLN A 148 9.39 13.22 -4.32
N VAL A 149 9.37 12.11 -3.56
CA VAL A 149 9.40 10.76 -4.15
C VAL A 149 8.10 10.45 -4.91
N LEU A 150 6.94 10.89 -4.38
CA LEU A 150 5.65 10.69 -5.02
C LEU A 150 5.51 11.48 -6.33
N GLU A 151 6.20 12.61 -6.46
CA GLU A 151 6.18 13.47 -7.66
C GLU A 151 7.27 13.11 -8.68
N ASP A 152 8.52 12.93 -8.24
CA ASP A 152 9.67 12.74 -9.13
C ASP A 152 9.61 11.47 -10.00
N GLN A 153 8.79 10.49 -9.64
CA GLN A 153 8.79 9.17 -10.29
C GLN A 153 7.51 8.82 -11.04
N TYR A 154 6.51 9.70 -10.94
CA TYR A 154 5.20 9.47 -11.54
C TYR A 154 4.74 10.70 -12.30
N GLU A 155 4.54 10.55 -13.60
CA GLU A 155 4.08 11.61 -14.49
C GLU A 155 2.57 11.84 -14.33
N GLY A 156 2.12 13.09 -14.39
CA GLY A 156 0.71 13.46 -14.35
C GLY A 156 0.12 13.49 -12.94
N ASP A 157 -1.21 13.49 -12.85
CA ASP A 157 -1.94 13.67 -11.59
C ASP A 157 -2.60 12.38 -11.08
N VAL A 158 -2.55 11.31 -11.88
CA VAL A 158 -3.23 10.04 -11.64
C VAL A 158 -2.33 8.87 -11.99
N GLY A 159 -2.37 7.86 -11.15
CA GLY A 159 -1.72 6.58 -11.36
C GLY A 159 -0.41 6.42 -10.62
N TYR A 160 -0.30 5.31 -9.90
CA TYR A 160 0.93 4.85 -9.28
C TYR A 160 1.25 3.43 -9.72
N ASN A 161 2.55 3.11 -9.78
CA ASN A 161 3.00 1.74 -9.91
C ASN A 161 3.52 1.26 -8.54
N PRO A 162 2.95 0.20 -7.94
CA PRO A 162 3.30 -0.28 -6.60
C PRO A 162 4.68 -0.96 -6.54
N GLY A 163 5.66 -0.42 -7.26
CA GLY A 163 7.03 -0.95 -7.34
C GLY A 163 7.89 -0.71 -6.10
N SER A 164 7.48 0.17 -5.18
CA SER A 164 8.15 0.39 -3.90
C SER A 164 7.20 0.19 -2.74
N GLN A 165 7.73 -0.21 -1.59
CA GLN A 165 6.95 -0.39 -0.37
C GLN A 165 6.32 0.94 0.10
N MET A 166 7.00 2.05 -0.10
CA MET A 166 6.48 3.37 0.21
C MET A 166 5.18 3.67 -0.55
N ILE A 167 5.14 3.39 -1.86
CA ILE A 167 3.92 3.54 -2.67
C ILE A 167 2.82 2.57 -2.22
N GLN A 168 3.20 1.35 -1.86
CA GLN A 168 2.24 0.39 -1.33
C GLN A 168 1.61 0.87 -0.02
N ILE A 169 2.40 1.39 0.92
CA ILE A 169 1.89 1.94 2.19
C ILE A 169 1.03 3.19 1.95
N ALA A 170 1.44 4.11 1.09
CA ALA A 170 0.64 5.26 0.70
C ALA A 170 -0.71 4.81 0.09
N GLY A 171 -0.69 3.82 -0.81
CA GLY A 171 -1.90 3.25 -1.38
C GLY A 171 -2.82 2.65 -0.32
N ILE A 172 -2.31 1.80 0.56
CA ILE A 172 -3.11 1.20 1.63
C ILE A 172 -3.75 2.27 2.52
N SER A 173 -3.04 3.37 2.80
CA SER A 173 -3.54 4.45 3.66
C SER A 173 -4.71 5.23 3.06
N VAL A 174 -4.86 5.26 1.73
CA VAL A 174 -5.98 5.93 1.07
C VAL A 174 -7.33 5.32 1.50
N LEU A 175 -7.38 4.00 1.68
CA LEU A 175 -8.60 3.29 2.11
C LEU A 175 -8.75 3.16 3.65
N ASP A 176 -7.86 3.75 4.44
CA ASP A 176 -7.90 3.65 5.90
C ASP A 176 -9.20 4.22 6.50
N GLU A 177 -9.67 5.35 5.97
CA GLU A 177 -10.96 5.92 6.41
C GLU A 177 -12.16 5.04 6.04
N LEU A 178 -12.09 4.30 4.93
CA LEU A 178 -13.09 3.31 4.56
C LEU A 178 -13.06 2.12 5.54
N ASP A 179 -11.86 1.66 5.92
CA ASP A 179 -11.70 0.60 6.91
C ASP A 179 -12.39 0.95 8.25
N HIS A 180 -12.13 2.17 8.75
CA HIS A 180 -12.75 2.68 9.98
C HIS A 180 -14.26 2.88 9.82
N PHE A 181 -14.72 3.39 8.69
CA PHE A 181 -16.15 3.50 8.40
C PHE A 181 -16.85 2.14 8.48
N ILE A 182 -16.28 1.12 7.85
CA ILE A 182 -16.85 -0.24 7.85
C ILE A 182 -16.84 -0.86 9.27
N LYS A 183 -15.74 -0.68 10.00
CA LYS A 183 -15.57 -1.26 11.33
C LYS A 183 -16.40 -0.54 12.40
N GLU A 184 -16.43 0.78 12.39
CA GLU A 184 -16.93 1.62 13.49
C GLU A 184 -18.35 2.12 13.21
N GLN A 185 -18.63 2.58 11.99
CA GLN A 185 -19.95 3.14 11.68
C GLN A 185 -20.93 2.07 11.18
N LEU A 186 -20.47 1.15 10.30
CA LEU A 186 -21.28 0.01 9.90
C LEU A 186 -21.19 -1.18 10.88
N GLY A 187 -20.33 -1.15 11.88
CA GLY A 187 -20.24 -2.17 12.93
C GLY A 187 -19.88 -3.56 12.45
N ILE A 188 -19.31 -3.72 11.26
CA ILE A 188 -18.94 -5.02 10.69
C ILE A 188 -17.73 -5.61 11.43
N LYS A 189 -17.98 -6.58 12.31
CA LYS A 189 -16.96 -7.22 13.14
C LYS A 189 -16.02 -8.10 12.32
N ARG A 190 -16.55 -8.86 11.35
CA ARG A 190 -15.82 -9.76 10.46
C ARG A 190 -15.54 -9.04 9.14
N TYR A 191 -14.53 -8.17 9.18
CA TYR A 191 -14.02 -7.39 8.07
C TYR A 191 -12.51 -7.57 7.96
N LEU A 192 -12.03 -7.85 6.77
CA LEU A 192 -10.61 -7.87 6.43
C LEU A 192 -10.37 -7.22 5.07
N ARG A 193 -9.20 -6.63 4.90
CA ARG A 193 -8.76 -6.05 3.64
C ARG A 193 -7.34 -6.53 3.26
N TYR A 194 -7.17 -6.85 1.99
CA TYR A 194 -5.87 -7.16 1.39
C TYR A 194 -5.65 -6.25 0.18
N MET A 195 -4.86 -5.19 0.34
CA MET A 195 -4.70 -4.11 -0.66
C MET A 195 -6.03 -3.43 -0.98
N ASP A 196 -6.50 -3.59 -2.21
CA ASP A 196 -7.74 -3.11 -2.79
C ASP A 196 -8.91 -4.10 -2.68
N ASP A 197 -8.61 -5.37 -2.40
CA ASP A 197 -9.62 -6.40 -2.11
C ASP A 197 -10.05 -6.38 -0.65
N PHE A 198 -11.36 -6.44 -0.38
CA PHE A 198 -11.85 -6.57 0.98
C PHE A 198 -13.12 -7.41 1.11
N LEU A 199 -13.30 -7.97 2.29
CA LEU A 199 -14.39 -8.88 2.62
C LEU A 199 -15.13 -8.41 3.86
N LEU A 200 -16.48 -8.34 3.75
CA LEU A 200 -17.39 -8.13 4.86
C LEU A 200 -18.23 -9.39 5.06
N MET A 201 -18.39 -9.85 6.30
CA MET A 201 -19.23 -10.99 6.62
C MET A 201 -20.23 -10.63 7.71
N HIS A 202 -21.51 -10.91 7.45
CA HIS A 202 -22.60 -10.67 8.38
C HIS A 202 -23.65 -11.78 8.31
N GLU A 203 -24.38 -12.02 9.41
CA GLU A 203 -25.45 -13.01 9.50
C GLU A 203 -26.76 -12.55 8.84
N ASP A 204 -26.93 -11.28 8.61
CA ASP A 204 -28.08 -10.68 7.94
C ASP A 204 -27.68 -10.21 6.52
N LEU A 205 -28.35 -10.78 5.50
CA LEU A 205 -28.12 -10.47 4.09
C LEU A 205 -28.66 -9.08 3.70
N GLU A 206 -29.77 -8.64 4.27
CA GLU A 206 -30.34 -7.32 3.99
C GLU A 206 -29.40 -6.23 4.51
N TYR A 207 -28.80 -6.48 5.68
CA TYR A 207 -27.80 -5.58 6.22
C TYR A 207 -26.51 -5.57 5.38
N LEU A 208 -26.08 -6.69 4.81
CA LEU A 208 -24.95 -6.70 3.87
C LEU A 208 -25.23 -5.91 2.60
N GLU A 209 -26.43 -5.99 2.04
CA GLU A 209 -26.81 -5.16 0.88
C GLU A 209 -26.86 -3.68 1.23
N TYR A 210 -27.36 -3.32 2.41
CA TYR A 210 -27.28 -1.96 2.92
C TYR A 210 -25.81 -1.49 3.04
N CYS A 211 -24.92 -2.30 3.61
CA CYS A 211 -23.49 -2.00 3.73
C CYS A 211 -22.85 -1.80 2.35
N LYS A 212 -23.16 -2.65 1.37
CA LYS A 212 -22.68 -2.52 -0.01
C LYS A 212 -23.02 -1.14 -0.60
N VAL A 213 -24.27 -0.71 -0.48
CA VAL A 213 -24.70 0.62 -0.97
C VAL A 213 -23.95 1.75 -0.26
N LYS A 214 -23.70 1.62 1.05
CA LYS A 214 -22.97 2.63 1.82
C LYS A 214 -21.48 2.69 1.46
N VAL A 215 -20.85 1.54 1.27
CA VAL A 215 -19.43 1.42 0.87
C VAL A 215 -19.20 2.00 -0.53
N ILE A 216 -20.07 1.75 -1.49
CA ILE A 216 -19.96 2.29 -2.86
C ILE A 216 -20.10 3.83 -2.89
N LYS A 217 -20.84 4.41 -1.95
CA LYS A 217 -21.04 5.87 -1.86
C LYS A 217 -19.96 6.60 -1.07
N LYS A 218 -19.13 5.86 -0.33
CA LYS A 218 -18.05 6.43 0.50
C LYS A 218 -16.77 6.63 -0.30
#